data_698a18b35e4ebf57b34ad42b57a004d9
#
_entry.id   698a18b35e4ebf57b34ad42b57a004d9
#
_cell.length_a   1.000
_cell.length_b   1.000
_cell.length_c   1.000
_cell.angle_alpha   90.00
_cell.angle_beta   90.00
_cell.angle_gamma   90.00
#
_symmetry.space_group_name_H-M   'P 1'
#
loop_
_entity.id
_entity.type
_entity.pdbx_description
1 polymer ?
#
loop_
_entity_poly.entity_id
_entity_poly.type
_entity_poly.pdbx_seq_one_letter_code
_entity_poly.pdbx_strand_id
1 'polypeptide(L)'
;MKLTTIREIYKNREAYLDKEVTVGGWVRSVRDSKTFGFIVLHDGSYFETLQIVYHDEMENFAEISKMNVGAAIIVKGTLVATPQAKQPFEIQATEVTVEGASAPDYPLQKKRHSMEYLRTISHLRPRTNTFQAVFRVRSLCAYAIHQFFQERDFVYVNTPLITGSDCEGAGEMFQVTTMDLDNIPKTEDGAVDFTQDFFGKKTSLTVS
;
A
#
# COMPACT_ATOMS: atom_id res chain seq x y z
N MET A 1 -17.30 5.44 13.70
CA MET A 1 -17.81 5.93 12.39
C MET A 1 -17.51 4.88 11.33
N LYS A 2 -18.46 4.50 10.48
CA LYS A 2 -18.22 3.55 9.37
C LYS A 2 -17.86 4.33 8.12
N LEU A 3 -16.67 4.11 7.58
CA LEU A 3 -16.24 4.71 6.31
C LEU A 3 -16.70 3.85 5.14
N THR A 4 -17.23 4.48 4.09
CA THR A 4 -17.53 3.83 2.82
C THR A 4 -16.25 3.82 1.97
N THR A 5 -15.87 2.66 1.44
CA THR A 5 -14.66 2.58 0.61
C THR A 5 -14.92 3.09 -0.82
N ILE A 6 -13.86 3.63 -1.45
CA ILE A 6 -13.92 4.03 -2.86
C ILE A 6 -14.35 2.85 -3.75
N ARG A 7 -13.87 1.64 -3.44
CA ARG A 7 -14.29 0.42 -4.14
C ARG A 7 -15.80 0.18 -4.07
N GLU A 8 -16.42 0.35 -2.90
CA GLU A 8 -17.86 0.18 -2.72
C GLU A 8 -18.64 1.17 -3.57
N ILE A 9 -18.23 2.43 -3.58
CA ILE A 9 -18.85 3.48 -4.39
C ILE A 9 -18.77 3.14 -5.89
N TYR A 10 -17.58 2.76 -6.40
CA TYR A 10 -17.41 2.42 -7.81
C TYR A 10 -18.19 1.17 -8.24
N LYS A 11 -18.30 0.17 -7.37
CA LYS A 11 -19.01 -1.08 -7.67
C LYS A 11 -20.53 -0.97 -7.55
N ASN A 12 -21.01 -0.10 -6.67
CA ASN A 12 -22.42 0.00 -6.32
C ASN A 12 -22.91 1.45 -6.39
N ARG A 13 -22.40 2.25 -7.36
CA ARG A 13 -22.66 3.69 -7.45
C ARG A 13 -24.13 4.09 -7.30
N GLU A 14 -25.04 3.34 -7.92
CA GLU A 14 -26.49 3.61 -7.88
C GLU A 14 -27.06 3.53 -6.46
N ALA A 15 -26.47 2.73 -5.59
CA ALA A 15 -26.86 2.66 -4.19
C ALA A 15 -26.44 3.88 -3.37
N TYR A 16 -25.46 4.65 -3.86
CA TYR A 16 -24.85 5.80 -3.16
C TYR A 16 -25.15 7.15 -3.83
N LEU A 17 -25.58 7.19 -5.10
CA LEU A 17 -25.94 8.44 -5.78
C LEU A 17 -27.04 9.18 -5.02
N ASP A 18 -26.88 10.51 -4.93
CA ASP A 18 -27.73 11.46 -4.24
C ASP A 18 -27.89 11.18 -2.73
N LYS A 19 -26.97 10.37 -2.17
CA LYS A 19 -26.94 10.09 -0.74
C LYS A 19 -25.68 10.64 -0.09
N GLU A 20 -25.80 10.91 1.19
CA GLU A 20 -24.67 11.27 2.03
C GLU A 20 -23.77 10.04 2.25
N VAL A 21 -22.49 10.21 2.04
CA VAL A 21 -21.45 9.22 2.27
C VAL A 21 -20.34 9.81 3.12
N THR A 22 -19.68 8.97 3.89
CA THR A 22 -18.45 9.34 4.61
C THR A 22 -17.32 8.48 4.10
N VAL A 23 -16.27 9.11 3.58
CA VAL A 23 -15.09 8.47 3.03
C VAL A 23 -13.84 8.96 3.76
N GLY A 24 -12.81 8.13 3.83
CA GLY A 24 -11.51 8.51 4.39
C GLY A 24 -10.38 8.06 3.48
N GLY A 25 -9.28 8.79 3.48
CA GLY A 25 -8.14 8.43 2.66
C GLY A 25 -7.05 9.49 2.63
N TRP A 26 -6.17 9.37 1.66
CA TRP A 26 -5.02 10.25 1.47
C TRP A 26 -5.18 11.14 0.26
N VAL A 27 -4.81 12.39 0.44
CA VAL A 27 -4.82 13.42 -0.60
C VAL A 27 -3.77 13.10 -1.67
N ARG A 28 -4.21 13.01 -2.92
CA ARG A 28 -3.32 12.85 -4.10
C ARG A 28 -3.02 14.17 -4.78
N SER A 29 -3.95 15.09 -4.74
CA SER A 29 -3.78 16.48 -5.16
C SER A 29 -4.89 17.35 -4.61
N VAL A 30 -4.56 18.60 -4.37
CA VAL A 30 -5.53 19.68 -4.13
C VAL A 30 -5.39 20.68 -5.27
N ARG A 31 -6.51 21.18 -5.74
CA ARG A 31 -6.57 22.32 -6.67
C ARG A 31 -7.57 23.30 -6.08
N ASP A 32 -7.10 24.48 -5.81
CA ASP A 32 -7.88 25.53 -5.22
C ASP A 32 -8.34 26.54 -6.28
N SER A 33 -9.51 27.11 -6.06
CA SER A 33 -10.07 28.26 -6.72
C SER A 33 -10.54 29.24 -5.64
N LYS A 34 -10.97 30.46 -6.01
CA LYS A 34 -11.29 31.47 -5.01
C LYS A 34 -12.48 31.13 -4.10
N THR A 35 -13.44 30.38 -4.62
CA THR A 35 -14.71 30.07 -3.94
C THR A 35 -14.98 28.59 -3.77
N PHE A 36 -14.16 27.72 -4.41
CA PHE A 36 -14.26 26.27 -4.30
C PHE A 36 -12.96 25.62 -4.67
N GLY A 37 -12.80 24.33 -4.35
CA GLY A 37 -11.63 23.56 -4.76
C GLY A 37 -11.95 22.09 -4.97
N PHE A 38 -10.94 21.39 -5.48
CA PHE A 38 -11.00 19.95 -5.75
C PHE A 38 -9.92 19.22 -5.00
N ILE A 39 -10.30 18.14 -4.33
CA ILE A 39 -9.38 17.17 -3.76
C ILE A 39 -9.49 15.87 -4.55
N VAL A 40 -8.38 15.28 -4.91
CA VAL A 40 -8.33 13.91 -5.41
C VAL A 40 -7.95 13.00 -4.24
N LEU A 41 -8.89 12.16 -3.82
CA LEU A 41 -8.75 11.25 -2.68
C LEU A 41 -8.48 9.82 -3.14
N HIS A 42 -7.68 9.10 -2.37
CA HIS A 42 -7.37 7.70 -2.56
C HIS A 42 -7.32 6.95 -1.22
N ASP A 43 -8.05 5.85 -1.09
CA ASP A 43 -8.11 5.03 0.13
C ASP A 43 -7.38 3.67 0.01
N GLY A 44 -6.77 3.39 -1.14
CA GLY A 44 -6.10 2.11 -1.41
C GLY A 44 -7.03 0.96 -1.80
N SER A 45 -8.33 1.09 -1.62
CA SER A 45 -9.29 0.00 -1.87
C SER A 45 -9.53 -0.27 -3.34
N TYR A 46 -9.38 0.76 -4.20
CA TYR A 46 -9.64 0.69 -5.63
C TYR A 46 -8.51 1.32 -6.43
N PHE A 47 -8.45 1.08 -7.74
CA PHE A 47 -7.42 1.68 -8.60
C PHE A 47 -7.72 3.14 -8.92
N GLU A 48 -8.99 3.44 -9.16
CA GLU A 48 -9.43 4.80 -9.42
C GLU A 48 -9.47 5.63 -8.14
N THR A 49 -9.38 6.94 -8.31
CA THR A 49 -9.47 7.93 -7.22
C THR A 49 -10.88 8.53 -7.17
N LEU A 50 -11.20 9.18 -6.06
CA LEU A 50 -12.46 9.87 -5.87
C LEU A 50 -12.23 11.38 -5.84
N GLN A 51 -12.98 12.13 -6.64
CA GLN A 51 -12.96 13.59 -6.61
C GLN A 51 -13.90 14.10 -5.52
N ILE A 52 -13.40 15.06 -4.75
CA ILE A 52 -14.14 15.80 -3.73
C ILE A 52 -14.18 17.26 -4.14
N VAL A 53 -15.34 17.86 -4.09
CA VAL A 53 -15.53 19.32 -4.26
C VAL A 53 -15.80 19.91 -2.90
N TYR A 54 -15.09 20.97 -2.53
CA TYR A 54 -15.26 21.72 -1.29
C TYR A 54 -15.43 23.20 -1.61
N HIS A 55 -16.15 23.95 -0.76
CA HIS A 55 -16.54 25.34 -0.98
C HIS A 55 -16.03 26.24 0.14
N ASP A 56 -15.93 27.54 -0.14
CA ASP A 56 -15.40 28.57 0.77
C ASP A 56 -16.30 28.85 1.99
N GLU A 57 -17.53 28.35 1.97
CA GLU A 57 -18.45 28.39 3.10
C GLU A 57 -17.98 27.50 4.29
N MET A 58 -17.02 26.59 4.06
CA MET A 58 -16.45 25.75 5.12
C MET A 58 -15.52 26.56 6.02
N GLU A 59 -15.72 26.49 7.34
CA GLU A 59 -14.90 27.20 8.33
C GLU A 59 -13.39 26.94 8.17
N ASN A 60 -13.01 25.73 7.78
CA ASN A 60 -11.62 25.32 7.58
C ASN A 60 -11.16 25.36 6.11
N PHE A 61 -11.83 26.09 5.23
CA PHE A 61 -11.47 26.22 3.81
C PHE A 61 -10.00 26.59 3.59
N ALA A 62 -9.48 27.52 4.39
CA ALA A 62 -8.08 27.97 4.31
C ALA A 62 -7.07 26.88 4.71
N GLU A 63 -7.44 25.94 5.56
CA GLU A 63 -6.63 24.76 5.90
C GLU A 63 -6.68 23.75 4.75
N ILE A 64 -7.89 23.45 4.27
CA ILE A 64 -8.11 22.47 3.20
C ILE A 64 -7.35 22.87 1.93
N SER A 65 -7.44 24.15 1.53
CA SER A 65 -6.80 24.67 0.31
C SER A 65 -5.27 24.59 0.34
N LYS A 66 -4.66 24.55 1.54
CA LYS A 66 -3.20 24.48 1.76
C LYS A 66 -2.69 23.08 2.07
N MET A 67 -3.53 22.06 2.05
CA MET A 67 -3.12 20.70 2.33
C MET A 67 -2.07 20.20 1.32
N ASN A 68 -1.06 19.54 1.83
CA ASN A 68 -0.06 18.85 1.01
C ASN A 68 -0.55 17.47 0.55
N VAL A 69 0.04 17.00 -0.54
CA VAL A 69 -0.10 15.60 -0.99
C VAL A 69 0.31 14.66 0.13
N GLY A 70 -0.48 13.63 0.36
CA GLY A 70 -0.26 12.65 1.44
C GLY A 70 -0.97 12.97 2.75
N ALA A 71 -1.60 14.13 2.90
CA ALA A 71 -2.44 14.40 4.05
C ALA A 71 -3.57 13.37 4.15
N ALA A 72 -3.92 12.98 5.38
CA ALA A 72 -5.02 12.08 5.68
C ALA A 72 -6.27 12.89 6.02
N ILE A 73 -7.38 12.58 5.38
CA ILE A 73 -8.65 13.29 5.58
C ILE A 73 -9.83 12.34 5.69
N ILE A 74 -10.85 12.79 6.41
CA ILE A 74 -12.20 12.24 6.37
C ILE A 74 -13.11 13.27 5.72
N VAL A 75 -13.94 12.82 4.80
CA VAL A 75 -14.88 13.67 4.07
C VAL A 75 -16.27 13.13 4.21
N LYS A 76 -17.21 13.99 4.58
CA LYS A 76 -18.64 13.75 4.56
C LYS A 76 -19.28 14.62 3.49
N GLY A 77 -20.19 14.07 2.70
CA GLY A 77 -20.85 14.82 1.65
C GLY A 77 -21.75 13.96 0.78
N THR A 78 -22.38 14.58 -0.20
CA THR A 78 -23.32 13.91 -1.11
C THR A 78 -22.60 13.46 -2.37
N LEU A 79 -22.76 12.19 -2.74
CA LEU A 79 -22.26 11.66 -4.01
C LEU A 79 -23.16 12.11 -5.15
N VAL A 80 -22.62 12.83 -6.11
CA VAL A 80 -23.35 13.35 -7.27
C VAL A 80 -22.79 12.82 -8.58
N ALA A 81 -23.66 12.54 -9.54
CA ALA A 81 -23.26 12.11 -10.88
C ALA A 81 -22.67 13.28 -11.68
N THR A 82 -21.58 13.00 -12.43
CA THR A 82 -20.92 13.99 -13.29
C THR A 82 -20.76 13.46 -14.71
N PRO A 83 -21.86 13.26 -15.46
CA PRO A 83 -21.85 12.55 -16.74
C PRO A 83 -21.04 13.25 -17.85
N GLN A 84 -20.76 14.54 -17.69
CA GLN A 84 -19.97 15.32 -18.65
C GLN A 84 -18.49 15.51 -18.22
N ALA A 85 -18.13 15.04 -17.03
CA ALA A 85 -16.76 15.11 -16.53
C ALA A 85 -15.97 13.83 -16.86
N LYS A 86 -14.65 13.88 -16.65
CA LYS A 86 -13.81 12.70 -16.83
C LYS A 86 -14.14 11.56 -15.86
N GLN A 87 -14.47 11.93 -14.62
CA GLN A 87 -14.94 10.99 -13.59
C GLN A 87 -16.47 10.86 -13.66
N PRO A 88 -17.04 9.67 -13.36
CA PRO A 88 -18.48 9.43 -13.47
C PRO A 88 -19.31 10.08 -12.34
N PHE A 89 -18.67 10.45 -11.25
CA PHE A 89 -19.28 11.05 -10.06
C PHE A 89 -18.21 11.77 -9.22
N GLU A 90 -18.68 12.59 -8.27
CA GLU A 90 -17.84 13.26 -7.28
C GLU A 90 -18.62 13.41 -5.96
N ILE A 91 -17.93 13.74 -4.88
CA ILE A 91 -18.56 14.10 -3.60
C ILE A 91 -18.62 15.62 -3.50
N GLN A 92 -19.82 16.16 -3.31
CA GLN A 92 -20.03 17.53 -2.85
C GLN A 92 -19.89 17.50 -1.32
N ALA A 93 -18.74 17.95 -0.83
CA ALA A 93 -18.42 17.87 0.58
C ALA A 93 -19.25 18.83 1.40
N THR A 94 -19.77 18.36 2.51
CA THR A 94 -20.39 19.16 3.57
C THR A 94 -19.43 19.35 4.76
N GLU A 95 -18.49 18.43 4.93
CA GLU A 95 -17.48 18.47 5.97
C GLU A 95 -16.19 17.81 5.48
N VAL A 96 -15.06 18.42 5.79
CA VAL A 96 -13.71 17.84 5.56
C VAL A 96 -12.90 17.97 6.83
N THR A 97 -12.55 16.85 7.44
CA THR A 97 -11.71 16.80 8.63
C THR A 97 -10.30 16.40 8.24
N VAL A 98 -9.30 17.19 8.63
CA VAL A 98 -7.88 16.85 8.45
C VAL A 98 -7.41 16.03 9.64
N GLU A 99 -7.31 14.70 9.45
CA GLU A 99 -6.86 13.76 10.49
C GLU A 99 -5.34 13.78 10.68
N GLY A 100 -4.61 14.09 9.62
CA GLY A 100 -3.16 14.18 9.67
C GLY A 100 -2.60 15.01 8.52
N ALA A 101 -1.86 16.03 8.88
CA ALA A 101 -1.14 16.85 7.91
C ALA A 101 0.04 16.09 7.29
N SER A 102 0.41 16.46 6.07
CA SER A 102 1.60 15.97 5.40
C SER A 102 2.65 17.08 5.30
N ALA A 103 3.89 16.72 5.55
CA ALA A 103 5.01 17.66 5.45
C ALA A 103 5.23 18.12 3.99
N PRO A 104 5.74 19.35 3.77
CA PRO A 104 5.98 19.87 2.42
C PRO A 104 7.00 19.05 1.60
N ASP A 105 7.89 18.34 2.26
CA ASP A 105 8.92 17.47 1.70
C ASP A 105 8.46 16.03 1.47
N TYR A 106 7.16 15.74 1.60
CA TYR A 106 6.61 14.40 1.33
C TYR A 106 7.09 13.88 -0.04
N PRO A 107 7.73 12.71 -0.11
CA PRO A 107 8.48 12.28 -1.30
C PRO A 107 7.66 12.10 -2.56
N LEU A 108 6.39 11.68 -2.43
CA LEU A 108 5.51 11.41 -3.58
C LEU A 108 4.73 12.66 -4.00
N GLN A 109 5.45 13.67 -4.46
CA GLN A 109 4.85 14.89 -5.02
C GLN A 109 4.14 14.62 -6.36
N LYS A 110 3.29 15.57 -6.81
CA LYS A 110 2.57 15.53 -8.08
C LYS A 110 3.51 15.67 -9.28
N LYS A 111 4.38 14.68 -9.49
CA LYS A 111 5.31 14.59 -10.63
C LYS A 111 5.55 13.13 -11.00
N ARG A 112 6.10 12.89 -12.17
CA ARG A 112 6.55 11.55 -12.55
C ARG A 112 7.79 11.17 -11.74
N HIS A 113 7.79 9.96 -11.16
CA HIS A 113 8.92 9.38 -10.43
C HIS A 113 9.53 8.25 -11.22
N SER A 114 10.86 8.16 -11.25
CA SER A 114 11.56 7.03 -11.89
C SER A 114 11.44 5.76 -11.04
N MET A 115 11.64 4.60 -11.66
CA MET A 115 11.62 3.32 -10.95
C MET A 115 12.76 3.20 -9.94
N GLU A 116 13.94 3.77 -10.28
CA GLU A 116 15.12 3.82 -9.41
C GLU A 116 14.79 4.62 -8.14
N TYR A 117 14.23 5.82 -8.30
CA TYR A 117 13.81 6.64 -7.17
C TYR A 117 12.77 5.92 -6.29
N LEU A 118 11.78 5.26 -6.91
CA LEU A 118 10.75 4.54 -6.15
C LEU A 118 11.31 3.33 -5.37
N ARG A 119 12.46 2.79 -5.76
CA ARG A 119 13.16 1.77 -4.98
C ARG A 119 13.78 2.32 -3.70
N THR A 120 14.22 3.58 -3.70
CA THR A 120 14.79 4.22 -2.49
C THR A 120 13.73 4.55 -1.44
N ILE A 121 12.45 4.64 -1.84
CA ILE A 121 11.30 4.88 -0.96
C ILE A 121 10.31 3.70 -1.01
N SER A 122 10.82 2.50 -0.86
CA SER A 122 10.06 1.24 -1.03
C SER A 122 8.78 1.16 -0.21
N HIS A 123 8.75 1.75 0.98
CA HIS A 123 7.59 1.83 1.88
C HIS A 123 6.47 2.77 1.36
N LEU A 124 6.79 3.76 0.50
CA LEU A 124 5.82 4.69 -0.07
C LEU A 124 5.40 4.33 -1.51
N ARG A 125 6.25 3.62 -2.25
CA ARG A 125 5.96 3.29 -3.66
C ARG A 125 4.62 2.60 -3.92
N PRO A 126 4.02 1.80 -3.00
CA PRO A 126 2.70 1.23 -3.18
C PRO A 126 1.59 2.27 -3.39
N ARG A 127 1.82 3.52 -2.97
CA ARG A 127 0.87 4.62 -3.17
C ARG A 127 0.90 5.20 -4.58
N THR A 128 1.84 4.81 -5.44
CA THR A 128 1.89 5.22 -6.85
C THR A 128 1.00 4.33 -7.72
N ASN A 129 0.44 4.87 -8.80
CA ASN A 129 -0.41 4.11 -9.71
C ASN A 129 0.32 2.89 -10.30
N THR A 130 1.60 3.06 -10.67
CA THR A 130 2.42 1.98 -11.22
C THR A 130 2.52 0.81 -10.24
N PHE A 131 2.91 1.07 -8.98
CA PHE A 131 3.06 -0.01 -8.01
C PHE A 131 1.74 -0.55 -7.47
N GLN A 132 0.68 0.25 -7.46
CA GLN A 132 -0.66 -0.27 -7.22
C GLN A 132 -1.07 -1.30 -8.28
N ALA A 133 -0.84 -1.00 -9.57
CA ALA A 133 -1.10 -1.95 -10.64
C ALA A 133 -0.22 -3.20 -10.49
N VAL A 134 1.09 -3.03 -10.32
CA VAL A 134 2.05 -4.14 -10.15
C VAL A 134 1.67 -5.05 -9.00
N PHE A 135 1.40 -4.51 -7.81
CA PHE A 135 1.08 -5.35 -6.65
C PHE A 135 -0.29 -6.01 -6.76
N ARG A 136 -1.29 -5.38 -7.40
CA ARG A 136 -2.59 -6.02 -7.65
C ARG A 136 -2.45 -7.19 -8.63
N VAL A 137 -1.71 -7.00 -9.74
CA VAL A 137 -1.43 -8.07 -10.70
C VAL A 137 -0.66 -9.20 -10.03
N ARG A 138 0.39 -8.88 -9.28
CA ARG A 138 1.18 -9.88 -8.55
C ARG A 138 0.33 -10.69 -7.57
N SER A 139 -0.54 -10.03 -6.81
CA SER A 139 -1.47 -10.70 -5.89
C SER A 139 -2.42 -11.65 -6.62
N LEU A 140 -3.00 -11.20 -7.73
CA LEU A 140 -3.89 -12.02 -8.54
C LEU A 140 -3.17 -13.21 -9.17
N CYS A 141 -1.94 -13.03 -9.67
CA CYS A 141 -1.15 -14.12 -10.23
C CYS A 141 -0.80 -15.17 -9.17
N ALA A 142 -0.42 -14.77 -7.96
CA ALA A 142 -0.17 -15.70 -6.88
C ALA A 142 -1.41 -16.52 -6.53
N TYR A 143 -2.57 -15.85 -6.40
CA TYR A 143 -3.85 -16.52 -6.16
C TYR A 143 -4.22 -17.47 -7.29
N ALA A 144 -4.06 -17.05 -8.56
CA ALA A 144 -4.38 -17.88 -9.72
C ALA A 144 -3.52 -19.15 -9.80
N ILE A 145 -2.24 -19.08 -9.40
CA ILE A 145 -1.36 -20.25 -9.34
C ILE A 145 -1.89 -21.23 -8.27
N HIS A 146 -2.21 -20.74 -7.08
CA HIS A 146 -2.79 -21.58 -6.03
C HIS A 146 -4.10 -22.21 -6.47
N GLN A 147 -5.00 -21.44 -7.07
CA GLN A 147 -6.28 -21.91 -7.59
C GLN A 147 -6.08 -23.01 -8.64
N PHE A 148 -5.18 -22.77 -9.61
CA PHE A 148 -4.89 -23.74 -10.67
C PHE A 148 -4.48 -25.12 -10.13
N PHE A 149 -3.63 -25.16 -9.12
CA PHE A 149 -3.18 -26.42 -8.52
C PHE A 149 -4.26 -27.05 -7.63
N GLN A 150 -4.97 -26.24 -6.84
CA GLN A 150 -6.07 -26.75 -5.99
C GLN A 150 -7.20 -27.38 -6.82
N GLU A 151 -7.58 -26.79 -7.95
CA GLU A 151 -8.59 -27.34 -8.87
C GLU A 151 -8.15 -28.66 -9.55
N ARG A 152 -6.89 -29.06 -9.38
CA ARG A 152 -6.29 -30.29 -9.91
C ARG A 152 -5.87 -31.27 -8.82
N ASP A 153 -6.47 -31.14 -7.64
CA ASP A 153 -6.25 -32.01 -6.48
C ASP A 153 -4.80 -32.02 -5.93
N PHE A 154 -4.01 -30.97 -6.23
CA PHE A 154 -2.72 -30.79 -5.58
C PHE A 154 -2.87 -30.23 -4.17
N VAL A 155 -2.09 -30.76 -3.24
CA VAL A 155 -2.04 -30.25 -1.87
C VAL A 155 -0.89 -29.25 -1.73
N TYR A 156 -1.22 -28.05 -1.25
CA TYR A 156 -0.23 -27.03 -0.94
C TYR A 156 0.46 -27.36 0.40
N VAL A 157 1.76 -27.60 0.35
CA VAL A 157 2.58 -27.92 1.52
C VAL A 157 3.54 -26.78 1.81
N ASN A 158 3.50 -26.26 3.03
CA ASN A 158 4.47 -25.29 3.54
C ASN A 158 5.73 -26.03 4.00
N THR A 159 6.73 -26.11 3.14
CA THR A 159 8.04 -26.65 3.49
C THR A 159 8.88 -25.64 4.26
N PRO A 160 9.80 -26.10 5.17
CA PRO A 160 10.70 -25.18 5.87
C PRO A 160 11.59 -24.39 4.91
N LEU A 161 11.74 -23.10 5.18
CA LEU A 161 12.64 -22.20 4.44
C LEU A 161 14.09 -22.29 4.95
N ILE A 162 14.28 -22.73 6.19
CA ILE A 162 15.59 -22.93 6.82
C ILE A 162 15.87 -24.43 6.87
N THR A 163 17.01 -24.84 6.36
CA THR A 163 17.41 -26.24 6.27
C THR A 163 18.82 -26.46 6.82
N GLY A 164 19.05 -27.66 7.34
CA GLY A 164 20.40 -28.14 7.71
C GLY A 164 21.07 -28.98 6.62
N SER A 165 20.44 -29.13 5.43
CA SER A 165 21.03 -29.93 4.34
C SER A 165 21.02 -29.13 3.03
N ASP A 166 22.05 -29.36 2.22
CA ASP A 166 22.12 -28.89 0.83
C ASP A 166 21.61 -30.03 -0.07
N CYS A 167 20.38 -29.89 -0.56
CA CYS A 167 19.72 -30.94 -1.34
C CYS A 167 20.23 -31.04 -2.78
N GLU A 168 20.78 -29.97 -3.34
CA GLU A 168 21.16 -29.87 -4.75
C GLU A 168 22.68 -29.81 -4.97
N GLY A 169 23.48 -29.70 -3.89
CA GLY A 169 24.92 -29.48 -3.99
C GLY A 169 25.27 -28.14 -4.64
N ALA A 170 24.38 -27.15 -4.50
CA ALA A 170 24.47 -25.84 -5.17
C ALA A 170 25.63 -24.97 -4.69
N GLY A 171 26.40 -25.43 -3.70
CA GLY A 171 27.65 -24.83 -3.24
C GLY A 171 27.52 -23.56 -2.40
N GLU A 172 26.78 -22.58 -2.82
CA GLU A 172 26.67 -21.28 -2.13
C GLU A 172 25.26 -21.07 -1.58
N MET A 173 25.02 -21.49 -0.33
CA MET A 173 23.78 -21.26 0.38
C MET A 173 23.90 -20.06 1.32
N PHE A 174 22.87 -19.23 1.40
CA PHE A 174 22.79 -18.17 2.41
C PHE A 174 22.68 -18.78 3.80
N GLN A 175 23.71 -18.58 4.63
CA GLN A 175 23.73 -19.08 6.00
C GLN A 175 22.73 -18.29 6.86
N VAL A 176 21.99 -19.02 7.71
CA VAL A 176 21.11 -18.46 8.73
C VAL A 176 21.73 -18.73 10.09
N THR A 177 21.97 -17.69 10.86
CA THR A 177 22.58 -17.78 12.19
C THR A 177 22.08 -16.65 13.09
N THR A 178 22.03 -16.91 14.39
CA THR A 178 21.78 -15.92 15.44
C THR A 178 23.05 -15.54 16.20
N MET A 179 24.19 -16.13 15.83
CA MET A 179 25.47 -15.80 16.45
C MET A 179 25.93 -14.40 16.09
N ASP A 180 26.59 -13.74 17.04
CA ASP A 180 27.29 -12.49 16.80
C ASP A 180 28.47 -12.72 15.86
N LEU A 181 28.42 -12.14 14.65
CA LEU A 181 29.47 -12.31 13.64
C LEU A 181 30.80 -11.64 14.02
N ASP A 182 30.77 -10.65 14.91
CA ASP A 182 31.98 -9.98 15.42
C ASP A 182 32.65 -10.80 16.55
N ASN A 183 31.89 -11.73 17.17
CA ASN A 183 32.38 -12.56 18.26
C ASN A 183 31.86 -14.01 18.13
N ILE A 184 32.27 -14.69 17.08
CA ILE A 184 31.79 -16.05 16.76
C ILE A 184 32.38 -17.06 17.76
N PRO A 185 31.53 -17.84 18.46
CA PRO A 185 31.99 -18.91 19.32
C PRO A 185 32.80 -19.98 18.54
N LYS A 186 33.90 -20.46 19.16
CA LYS A 186 34.75 -21.43 18.53
C LYS A 186 34.95 -22.64 19.44
N THR A 187 35.13 -23.80 18.81
CA THR A 187 35.53 -25.03 19.43
C THR A 187 37.04 -25.01 19.77
N GLU A 188 37.53 -25.98 20.52
CA GLU A 188 38.95 -26.07 20.92
C GLU A 188 39.93 -26.16 19.73
N ASP A 189 39.47 -26.72 18.61
CA ASP A 189 40.23 -26.84 17.35
C ASP A 189 40.13 -25.60 16.46
N GLY A 190 39.40 -24.54 16.92
CA GLY A 190 39.27 -23.27 16.24
C GLY A 190 38.17 -23.21 15.19
N ALA A 191 37.38 -24.26 15.01
CA ALA A 191 36.19 -24.23 14.15
C ALA A 191 35.04 -23.46 14.79
N VAL A 192 34.03 -23.09 13.98
CA VAL A 192 32.81 -22.41 14.49
C VAL A 192 31.98 -23.40 15.31
N ASP A 193 31.68 -23.03 16.56
CA ASP A 193 30.85 -23.85 17.45
C ASP A 193 29.35 -23.58 17.21
N PHE A 194 28.79 -24.29 16.24
CA PHE A 194 27.37 -24.20 15.92
C PHE A 194 26.43 -24.76 16.99
N THR A 195 26.94 -25.43 18.04
CA THR A 195 26.10 -25.90 19.15
C THR A 195 25.52 -24.75 19.95
N GLN A 196 26.13 -23.55 19.86
CA GLN A 196 25.67 -22.30 20.47
C GLN A 196 24.72 -21.50 19.58
N ASP A 197 24.48 -21.92 18.34
CA ASP A 197 23.53 -21.30 17.47
C ASP A 197 22.09 -21.77 17.74
N PHE A 198 21.07 -21.02 17.24
CA PHE A 198 19.66 -21.27 17.52
C PHE A 198 19.22 -22.72 17.25
N PHE A 199 19.65 -23.30 16.13
CA PHE A 199 19.33 -24.69 15.76
C PHE A 199 20.35 -25.74 16.24
N GLY A 200 21.39 -25.34 16.96
CA GLY A 200 22.47 -26.22 17.43
C GLY A 200 23.29 -26.85 16.30
N LYS A 201 23.17 -26.39 15.08
CA LYS A 201 23.89 -26.83 13.89
C LYS A 201 23.88 -25.76 12.81
N LYS A 202 24.80 -25.88 11.85
CA LYS A 202 24.83 -25.01 10.68
C LYS A 202 23.51 -25.11 9.90
N THR A 203 22.86 -23.97 9.65
CA THR A 203 21.62 -23.87 8.86
C THR A 203 21.76 -22.82 7.77
N SER A 204 20.95 -22.99 6.73
CA SER A 204 20.95 -22.13 5.57
C SER A 204 19.53 -21.93 5.03
N LEU A 205 19.32 -20.92 4.20
CA LEU A 205 18.08 -20.84 3.41
C LEU A 205 18.08 -21.95 2.37
N THR A 206 16.93 -22.58 2.16
CA THR A 206 16.76 -23.58 1.10
C THR A 206 16.92 -22.94 -0.28
N VAL A 207 17.41 -23.71 -1.25
CA VAL A 207 17.55 -23.30 -2.66
C VAL A 207 16.43 -23.83 -3.54
N SER A 208 15.56 -24.68 -3.01
CA SER A 208 14.42 -25.26 -3.72
C SER A 208 13.14 -25.25 -2.89
#